data_8838fbd1d5ccfdedd3a2f51e6fd9a38b
#
_entry.id   8838fbd1d5ccfdedd3a2f51e6fd9a38b
#
_cell.length_a   1.000
_cell.length_b   1.000
_cell.length_c   1.000
_cell.angle_alpha   90.00
_cell.angle_beta   90.00
_cell.angle_gamma   90.00
#
_symmetry.space_group_name_H-M   'P 1'
#
loop_
_entity.id
_entity.type
_entity.pdbx_description
1 polymer ?
#
loop_
_entity_poly.entity_id
_entity_poly.type
_entity_poly.pdbx_seq_one_letter_code
_entity_poly.pdbx_strand_id
1 'polypeptide(L)'
;MKKYLLLLLFPFLLNSCKNDSRTEKSGPKIESKKFEKINQLQWLLGTWVNQKGNEYSQETWSRENDSTFTAYSFVEVNKKKVVFAETMALEQKDGMLILTVATANQNEQKPVAFTWVPSENGQFLFENKGHDFPQRIIYTNPAKDSLHAWIEGIENGEAKKIDFSFSRAN
;
A
#
# COMPACT_ATOMS: atom_id res chain seq x y z
N MET A 1 83.00 -34.51 18.94
CA MET A 1 82.45 -33.28 18.36
C MET A 1 80.99 -33.12 18.86
N LYS A 2 80.78 -32.30 19.91
CA LYS A 2 79.49 -32.11 20.57
C LYS A 2 78.76 -30.92 19.89
N LYS A 3 77.59 -31.20 19.26
CA LYS A 3 76.77 -30.17 18.75
C LYS A 3 75.78 -29.74 19.85
N TYR A 4 75.85 -28.48 20.25
CA TYR A 4 74.95 -27.88 21.20
C TYR A 4 73.73 -27.39 20.39
N LEU A 5 72.53 -27.95 20.72
CA LEU A 5 71.22 -27.51 20.20
C LEU A 5 70.74 -26.38 21.08
N LEU A 6 70.77 -25.17 20.52
CA LEU A 6 70.24 -23.97 21.20
C LEU A 6 68.74 -23.92 21.06
N LEU A 7 68.02 -24.14 22.16
CA LEU A 7 66.57 -24.07 22.23
C LEU A 7 66.17 -22.59 22.45
N LEU A 8 65.68 -21.93 21.40
CA LEU A 8 65.09 -20.59 21.49
C LEU A 8 63.67 -20.67 22.04
N LEU A 9 63.47 -20.30 23.31
CA LEU A 9 62.19 -20.06 23.91
C LEU A 9 61.61 -18.74 23.37
N PHE A 10 60.57 -18.85 22.59
CA PHE A 10 59.78 -17.71 22.10
C PHE A 10 58.66 -17.43 23.11
N PRO A 11 58.58 -16.25 23.75
CA PRO A 11 57.47 -15.96 24.66
C PRO A 11 56.21 -15.65 23.82
N PHE A 12 55.16 -16.48 23.97
CA PHE A 12 53.83 -16.22 23.44
C PHE A 12 53.21 -15.05 24.22
N LEU A 13 53.19 -13.87 23.63
CA LEU A 13 52.44 -12.75 24.11
C LEU A 13 50.93 -13.00 23.73
N LEU A 14 50.16 -13.42 24.70
CA LEU A 14 48.69 -13.47 24.59
C LEU A 14 48.16 -12.04 24.52
N ASN A 15 47.94 -11.53 23.31
CA ASN A 15 47.12 -10.34 23.11
C ASN A 15 45.65 -10.73 23.37
N SER A 16 45.17 -10.42 24.57
CA SER A 16 43.76 -10.45 24.91
C SER A 16 43.06 -9.36 24.12
N CYS A 17 42.46 -9.72 23.00
CA CYS A 17 41.44 -8.85 22.34
C CYS A 17 40.26 -8.68 23.29
N LYS A 18 40.18 -7.52 23.93
CA LYS A 18 38.95 -7.05 24.53
C LYS A 18 37.94 -6.90 23.40
N ASN A 19 36.93 -7.76 23.40
CA ASN A 19 35.74 -7.66 22.56
C ASN A 19 34.92 -6.49 23.12
N ASP A 20 35.18 -5.28 22.66
CA ASP A 20 34.25 -4.16 22.86
C ASP A 20 32.99 -4.49 22.05
N SER A 21 32.02 -5.05 22.76
CA SER A 21 30.63 -5.11 22.29
C SER A 21 30.15 -3.68 22.13
N ARG A 22 30.42 -3.10 20.98
CA ARG A 22 29.81 -1.85 20.54
C ARG A 22 28.34 -2.15 20.35
N THR A 23 27.57 -1.94 21.40
CA THR A 23 26.13 -1.87 21.31
C THR A 23 25.83 -0.72 20.34
N GLU A 24 25.59 -1.04 19.09
CA GLU A 24 24.98 -0.11 18.16
C GLU A 24 23.60 0.24 18.77
N LYS A 25 23.57 1.37 19.46
CA LYS A 25 22.31 2.05 19.73
C LYS A 25 21.76 2.40 18.36
N SER A 26 20.86 1.55 17.83
CA SER A 26 19.98 1.93 16.74
C SER A 26 19.27 3.19 17.20
N GLY A 27 19.71 4.34 16.72
CA GLY A 27 18.99 5.58 16.90
C GLY A 27 17.55 5.42 16.42
N PRO A 28 16.62 6.22 16.91
CA PRO A 28 15.22 6.11 16.50
C PRO A 28 15.16 6.18 14.98
N LYS A 29 14.53 5.17 14.39
CA LYS A 29 14.33 5.05 12.95
C LYS A 29 13.44 6.20 12.48
N ILE A 30 14.06 7.35 12.16
CA ILE A 30 13.37 8.59 11.75
C ILE A 30 12.61 8.38 10.43
N GLU A 31 13.01 7.39 9.62
CA GLU A 31 12.35 7.05 8.36
C GLU A 31 10.90 6.59 8.50
N SER A 32 10.53 5.95 9.61
CA SER A 32 9.16 5.45 9.79
C SER A 32 8.10 6.56 9.87
N LYS A 33 8.48 7.77 10.29
CA LYS A 33 7.57 8.93 10.40
C LYS A 33 7.27 9.60 9.06
N LYS A 34 8.14 9.45 8.07
CA LYS A 34 8.02 10.18 6.80
C LYS A 34 6.77 9.79 6.00
N PHE A 35 6.34 8.53 6.09
CA PHE A 35 5.22 7.98 5.32
C PHE A 35 4.15 7.34 6.20
N GLU A 36 3.88 7.93 7.38
CA GLU A 36 2.94 7.36 8.36
C GLU A 36 1.51 7.24 7.83
N LYS A 37 1.07 8.15 6.96
CA LYS A 37 -0.31 8.14 6.46
C LYS A 37 -0.55 6.98 5.50
N ILE A 38 0.30 6.78 4.51
CA ILE A 38 0.15 5.66 3.58
C ILE A 38 0.34 4.30 4.28
N ASN A 39 1.19 4.27 5.32
CA ASN A 39 1.39 3.07 6.11
C ASN A 39 0.14 2.62 6.88
N GLN A 40 -0.82 3.51 7.17
CA GLN A 40 -2.11 3.14 7.74
C GLN A 40 -2.98 2.34 6.77
N LEU A 41 -2.68 2.40 5.48
CA LEU A 41 -3.37 1.70 4.40
C LEU A 41 -2.65 0.41 3.95
N GLN A 42 -1.63 -0.07 4.71
CA GLN A 42 -0.93 -1.31 4.36
C GLN A 42 -1.84 -2.53 4.25
N TRP A 43 -2.97 -2.52 4.94
CA TRP A 43 -3.98 -3.57 4.87
C TRP A 43 -4.62 -3.70 3.47
N LEU A 44 -4.58 -2.65 2.62
CA LEU A 44 -5.00 -2.74 1.22
C LEU A 44 -4.16 -3.71 0.40
N LEU A 45 -2.85 -3.84 0.72
CA LEU A 45 -1.92 -4.63 -0.08
C LEU A 45 -2.37 -6.09 -0.20
N GLY A 46 -2.31 -6.62 -1.42
CA GLY A 46 -2.74 -7.96 -1.79
C GLY A 46 -3.92 -7.94 -2.76
N THR A 47 -4.52 -9.10 -2.97
CA THR A 47 -5.62 -9.27 -3.92
C THR A 47 -6.94 -9.43 -3.20
N TRP A 48 -7.93 -8.68 -3.64
CA TRP A 48 -9.28 -8.63 -3.14
C TRP A 48 -10.26 -9.04 -4.23
N VAL A 49 -11.18 -9.92 -3.92
CA VAL A 49 -12.10 -10.52 -4.89
C VAL A 49 -13.54 -10.49 -4.42
N ASN A 50 -14.45 -10.37 -5.37
CA ASN A 50 -15.88 -10.54 -5.14
C ASN A 50 -16.50 -11.31 -6.32
N GLN A 51 -17.39 -12.24 -6.00
CA GLN A 51 -18.17 -12.98 -6.99
C GLN A 51 -19.65 -12.80 -6.70
N LYS A 52 -20.38 -12.18 -7.61
CA LYS A 52 -21.82 -11.98 -7.51
C LYS A 52 -22.53 -12.50 -8.77
N GLY A 53 -23.09 -13.68 -8.67
CA GLY A 53 -23.68 -14.34 -9.83
C GLY A 53 -22.63 -14.61 -10.91
N ASN A 54 -22.83 -14.05 -12.10
CA ASN A 54 -21.92 -14.17 -13.24
C ASN A 54 -20.87 -13.05 -13.35
N GLU A 55 -20.85 -12.13 -12.38
CA GLU A 55 -19.91 -11.03 -12.30
C GLU A 55 -18.81 -11.34 -11.31
N TYR A 56 -17.57 -11.20 -11.73
CA TYR A 56 -16.35 -11.32 -10.91
C TYR A 56 -15.62 -9.98 -10.91
N SER A 57 -15.32 -9.48 -9.72
CA SER A 57 -14.54 -8.26 -9.53
C SER A 57 -13.25 -8.58 -8.79
N GLN A 58 -12.17 -7.96 -9.20
CA GLN A 58 -10.88 -8.07 -8.54
C GLN A 58 -10.22 -6.71 -8.43
N GLU A 59 -9.59 -6.47 -7.27
CA GLU A 59 -8.73 -5.33 -7.04
C GLU A 59 -7.42 -5.82 -6.41
N THR A 60 -6.28 -5.52 -7.03
CA THR A 60 -4.97 -5.97 -6.58
C THR A 60 -4.08 -4.77 -6.29
N TRP A 61 -3.66 -4.64 -5.04
CA TRP A 61 -2.77 -3.59 -4.55
C TRP A 61 -1.36 -4.09 -4.35
N SER A 62 -0.38 -3.34 -4.82
CA SER A 62 1.05 -3.61 -4.68
C SER A 62 1.77 -2.38 -4.13
N ARG A 63 2.81 -2.62 -3.33
CA ARG A 63 3.71 -1.55 -2.89
C ARG A 63 4.75 -1.29 -3.98
N GLU A 64 4.72 -0.11 -4.56
CA GLU A 64 5.73 0.32 -5.53
C GLU A 64 7.00 0.81 -4.81
N ASN A 65 6.83 1.61 -3.77
CA ASN A 65 7.90 2.13 -2.91
C ASN A 65 7.33 2.57 -1.54
N ASP A 66 8.13 3.23 -0.71
CA ASP A 66 7.73 3.63 0.65
C ASP A 66 6.59 4.67 0.68
N SER A 67 6.43 5.44 -0.39
CA SER A 67 5.42 6.50 -0.49
C SER A 67 4.29 6.20 -1.47
N THR A 68 4.32 5.04 -2.16
CA THR A 68 3.42 4.76 -3.28
C THR A 68 2.94 3.32 -3.26
N PHE A 69 1.61 3.14 -3.32
CA PHE A 69 0.96 1.88 -3.67
C PHE A 69 0.30 2.05 -5.03
N THR A 70 0.29 0.98 -5.82
CA THR A 70 -0.40 0.93 -7.10
C THR A 70 -1.45 -0.16 -7.08
N ALA A 71 -2.53 0.00 -7.84
CA ALA A 71 -3.53 -1.04 -7.99
C ALA A 71 -4.04 -1.17 -9.42
N TYR A 72 -4.54 -2.36 -9.69
CA TYR A 72 -5.34 -2.67 -10.86
C TYR A 72 -6.65 -3.28 -10.43
N SER A 73 -7.75 -2.73 -10.92
CA SER A 73 -9.11 -3.21 -10.67
C SER A 73 -9.81 -3.55 -11.97
N PHE A 74 -10.59 -4.62 -11.98
CA PHE A 74 -11.43 -4.98 -13.12
C PHE A 74 -12.71 -5.69 -12.71
N VAL A 75 -13.68 -5.63 -13.59
CA VAL A 75 -14.93 -6.41 -13.51
C VAL A 75 -15.05 -7.27 -14.77
N GLU A 76 -15.22 -8.56 -14.58
CA GLU A 76 -15.40 -9.55 -15.62
C GLU A 76 -16.82 -10.17 -15.52
N VAL A 77 -17.48 -10.35 -16.66
CA VAL A 77 -18.79 -10.98 -16.75
C VAL A 77 -18.72 -12.30 -17.53
N ASN A 78 -19.39 -13.32 -17.00
CA ASN A 78 -19.47 -14.67 -17.59
C ASN A 78 -18.10 -15.35 -17.79
N LYS A 79 -17.05 -14.99 -17.05
CA LYS A 79 -15.68 -15.48 -17.21
C LYS A 79 -15.15 -15.31 -18.65
N LYS A 80 -15.56 -14.27 -19.34
CA LYS A 80 -15.25 -14.08 -20.78
C LYS A 80 -14.95 -12.63 -21.15
N LYS A 81 -15.57 -11.66 -20.51
CA LYS A 81 -15.50 -10.27 -20.94
C LYS A 81 -15.23 -9.35 -19.76
N VAL A 82 -14.11 -8.67 -19.81
CA VAL A 82 -13.84 -7.52 -18.93
C VAL A 82 -14.70 -6.36 -19.42
N VAL A 83 -15.59 -5.89 -18.56
CA VAL A 83 -16.54 -4.81 -18.85
C VAL A 83 -16.12 -3.48 -18.21
N PHE A 84 -15.24 -3.55 -17.22
CA PHE A 84 -14.68 -2.39 -16.53
C PHE A 84 -13.23 -2.69 -16.13
N ALA A 85 -12.34 -1.71 -16.25
CA ALA A 85 -10.97 -1.79 -15.74
C ALA A 85 -10.44 -0.40 -15.42
N GLU A 86 -9.63 -0.33 -14.35
CA GLU A 86 -8.94 0.89 -13.94
C GLU A 86 -7.58 0.58 -13.32
N THR A 87 -6.70 1.56 -13.35
CA THR A 87 -5.46 1.57 -12.61
C THR A 87 -5.50 2.69 -11.57
N MET A 88 -4.90 2.45 -10.42
CA MET A 88 -4.86 3.42 -9.34
C MET A 88 -3.43 3.59 -8.82
N ALA A 89 -3.14 4.79 -8.36
CA ALA A 89 -1.93 5.10 -7.60
C ALA A 89 -2.32 5.86 -6.33
N LEU A 90 -1.93 5.33 -5.18
CA LEU A 90 -2.07 5.99 -3.89
C LEU A 90 -0.69 6.48 -3.48
N GLU A 91 -0.52 7.80 -3.37
CA GLU A 91 0.77 8.42 -3.10
C GLU A 91 0.71 9.29 -1.85
N GLN A 92 1.74 9.20 -1.01
CA GLN A 92 1.97 10.20 0.02
C GLN A 92 3.04 11.18 -0.43
N LYS A 93 2.62 12.40 -0.72
CA LYS A 93 3.50 13.50 -1.15
C LYS A 93 3.23 14.75 -0.31
N ASP A 94 4.29 15.38 0.18
CA ASP A 94 4.23 16.60 1.01
C ASP A 94 3.24 16.51 2.18
N GLY A 95 3.17 15.32 2.80
CA GLY A 95 2.29 15.04 3.92
C GLY A 95 0.82 14.81 3.55
N MET A 96 0.45 14.86 2.29
CA MET A 96 -0.90 14.54 1.78
C MET A 96 -0.94 13.14 1.20
N LEU A 97 -2.09 12.45 1.32
CA LEU A 97 -2.40 11.26 0.53
C LEU A 97 -3.25 11.66 -0.68
N ILE A 98 -2.87 11.17 -1.84
CA ILE A 98 -3.56 11.43 -3.10
C ILE A 98 -3.81 10.07 -3.76
N LEU A 99 -5.07 9.79 -4.04
CA LEU A 99 -5.50 8.64 -4.83
C LEU A 99 -5.77 9.11 -6.25
N THR A 100 -5.00 8.61 -7.21
CA THR A 100 -5.19 8.90 -8.64
C THR A 100 -5.78 7.68 -9.32
N VAL A 101 -6.86 7.87 -10.06
CA VAL A 101 -7.60 6.79 -10.75
C VAL A 101 -7.64 7.08 -12.24
N ALA A 102 -7.27 6.09 -13.04
CA ALA A 102 -7.37 6.13 -14.50
C ALA A 102 -8.25 4.96 -14.98
N THR A 103 -9.46 5.29 -15.41
CA THR A 103 -10.44 4.31 -15.89
C THR A 103 -10.32 4.12 -17.39
N ALA A 104 -10.27 2.88 -17.84
CA ALA A 104 -10.19 2.55 -19.26
C ALA A 104 -11.43 3.07 -20.01
N ASN A 105 -11.19 3.75 -21.15
CA ASN A 105 -12.23 4.31 -22.04
C ASN A 105 -13.12 5.40 -21.38
N GLN A 106 -12.69 6.00 -20.29
CA GLN A 106 -13.34 7.14 -19.67
C GLN A 106 -12.42 8.33 -19.59
N ASN A 107 -12.98 9.55 -19.43
CA ASN A 107 -12.27 10.81 -19.23
C ASN A 107 -11.07 11.01 -20.20
N GLU A 108 -11.20 10.59 -21.47
CA GLU A 108 -10.09 10.60 -22.45
C GLU A 108 -8.83 9.87 -21.95
N GLN A 109 -9.00 8.89 -21.07
CA GLN A 109 -7.94 8.16 -20.34
C GLN A 109 -7.07 9.07 -19.42
N LYS A 110 -7.54 10.27 -19.10
CA LYS A 110 -6.87 11.19 -18.19
C LYS A 110 -7.12 10.74 -16.74
N PRO A 111 -6.05 10.62 -15.93
CA PRO A 111 -6.22 10.29 -14.53
C PRO A 111 -6.96 11.37 -13.74
N VAL A 112 -7.76 10.96 -12.78
CA VAL A 112 -8.48 11.84 -11.85
C VAL A 112 -7.88 11.68 -10.47
N ALA A 113 -7.50 12.78 -9.84
CA ALA A 113 -6.93 12.78 -8.50
C ALA A 113 -7.99 13.12 -7.44
N PHE A 114 -7.95 12.36 -6.33
CA PHE A 114 -8.76 12.57 -5.14
C PHE A 114 -7.83 12.76 -3.95
N THR A 115 -8.07 13.77 -3.14
CA THR A 115 -7.25 14.06 -1.97
C THR A 115 -7.87 13.44 -0.71
N TRP A 116 -7.04 12.80 0.11
CA TRP A 116 -7.50 12.27 1.40
C TRP A 116 -8.02 13.39 2.32
N VAL A 117 -9.20 13.16 2.87
CA VAL A 117 -9.84 14.00 3.88
C VAL A 117 -9.93 13.19 5.16
N PRO A 118 -9.45 13.72 6.30
CA PRO A 118 -9.63 13.07 7.59
C PRO A 118 -11.12 12.75 7.83
N SER A 119 -11.41 11.51 8.18
CA SER A 119 -12.76 11.06 8.47
C SER A 119 -12.78 10.28 9.78
N GLU A 120 -13.95 10.11 10.36
CA GLU A 120 -14.16 9.34 11.58
C GLU A 120 -14.32 7.83 11.26
N ASN A 121 -14.32 7.01 12.31
CA ASN A 121 -14.66 5.58 12.24
C ASN A 121 -13.73 4.70 11.36
N GLY A 122 -12.45 5.07 11.22
CA GLY A 122 -11.46 4.25 10.48
C GLY A 122 -11.68 4.22 8.98
N GLN A 123 -12.44 5.17 8.43
CA GLN A 123 -12.64 5.33 7.00
C GLN A 123 -11.49 6.11 6.38
N PHE A 124 -11.08 5.70 5.19
CA PHE A 124 -10.17 6.45 4.33
C PHE A 124 -10.96 7.07 3.19
N LEU A 125 -11.30 8.35 3.37
CA LEU A 125 -12.08 9.15 2.43
C LEU A 125 -11.16 9.92 1.50
N PHE A 126 -11.31 9.73 0.21
CA PHE A 126 -10.65 10.51 -0.85
C PHE A 126 -11.70 11.33 -1.59
N GLU A 127 -11.48 12.64 -1.72
CA GLU A 127 -12.48 13.57 -2.24
C GLU A 127 -11.94 14.39 -3.42
N ASN A 128 -12.76 14.56 -4.45
CA ASN A 128 -12.62 15.54 -5.50
C ASN A 128 -14.00 16.17 -5.79
N LYS A 129 -14.28 17.31 -5.17
CA LYS A 129 -15.56 18.01 -5.30
C LYS A 129 -15.83 18.56 -6.71
N GLY A 130 -14.77 18.72 -7.52
CA GLY A 130 -14.88 19.23 -8.89
C GLY A 130 -15.11 18.13 -9.93
N HIS A 131 -15.07 16.85 -9.53
CA HIS A 131 -15.34 15.73 -10.43
C HIS A 131 -16.87 15.57 -10.63
N ASP A 132 -17.28 15.07 -11.77
CA ASP A 132 -18.69 14.82 -12.07
C ASP A 132 -19.30 13.70 -11.20
N PHE A 133 -18.80 12.47 -11.35
CA PHE A 133 -19.10 11.33 -10.50
C PHE A 133 -18.00 10.27 -10.66
N PRO A 134 -17.53 9.69 -9.52
CA PRO A 134 -17.83 10.04 -8.12
C PRO A 134 -17.07 11.31 -7.65
N GLN A 135 -17.59 12.00 -6.64
CA GLN A 135 -16.85 13.02 -5.91
C GLN A 135 -16.07 12.45 -4.73
N ARG A 136 -16.42 11.25 -4.24
CA ARG A 136 -15.78 10.59 -3.11
C ARG A 136 -15.55 9.11 -3.38
N ILE A 137 -14.40 8.63 -2.93
CA ILE A 137 -14.03 7.21 -2.91
C ILE A 137 -13.64 6.89 -1.47
N ILE A 138 -14.26 5.88 -0.88
CA ILE A 138 -14.06 5.54 0.53
C ILE A 138 -13.66 4.07 0.65
N TYR A 139 -12.64 3.81 1.47
CA TYR A 139 -12.16 2.47 1.80
C TYR A 139 -12.27 2.22 3.30
N THR A 140 -12.70 1.02 3.67
CA THR A 140 -12.69 0.52 5.05
C THR A 140 -12.24 -0.93 5.11
N ASN A 141 -11.71 -1.32 6.26
CA ASN A 141 -11.33 -2.70 6.56
C ASN A 141 -12.15 -3.19 7.77
N PRO A 142 -13.38 -3.67 7.58
CA PRO A 142 -14.25 -4.08 8.67
C PRO A 142 -13.77 -5.34 9.39
N ALA A 143 -12.96 -6.18 8.72
CA ALA A 143 -12.30 -7.35 9.28
C ALA A 143 -11.00 -7.64 8.51
N LYS A 144 -10.09 -8.42 9.07
CA LYS A 144 -8.75 -8.72 8.52
C LYS A 144 -8.77 -9.09 7.03
N ASP A 145 -9.74 -9.90 6.60
CA ASP A 145 -9.84 -10.41 5.24
C ASP A 145 -11.09 -9.87 4.51
N SER A 146 -11.58 -8.70 4.94
CA SER A 146 -12.70 -7.99 4.32
C SER A 146 -12.28 -6.58 3.94
N LEU A 147 -12.63 -6.17 2.73
CA LEU A 147 -12.52 -4.81 2.25
C LEU A 147 -13.92 -4.35 1.84
N HIS A 148 -14.36 -3.22 2.37
CA HIS A 148 -15.55 -2.54 1.91
C HIS A 148 -15.15 -1.18 1.36
N ALA A 149 -15.43 -0.96 0.10
CA ALA A 149 -15.25 0.32 -0.56
C ALA A 149 -16.61 0.82 -1.09
N TRP A 150 -16.74 2.12 -1.24
CA TRP A 150 -17.84 2.70 -1.98
C TRP A 150 -17.41 3.99 -2.65
N ILE A 151 -18.14 4.32 -3.68
CA ILE A 151 -18.06 5.61 -4.35
C ILE A 151 -19.39 6.35 -4.17
N GLU A 152 -19.32 7.66 -4.00
CA GLU A 152 -20.50 8.46 -3.80
C GLU A 152 -20.36 9.87 -4.37
N GLY A 153 -21.50 10.50 -4.58
CA GLY A 153 -21.56 11.88 -5.07
C GLY A 153 -22.93 12.25 -5.61
N ILE A 154 -22.94 13.33 -6.38
CA ILE A 154 -24.13 13.78 -7.12
C ILE A 154 -23.93 13.43 -8.59
N GLU A 155 -24.88 12.71 -9.18
CA GLU A 155 -24.93 12.42 -10.61
C GLU A 155 -26.28 12.88 -11.15
N ASN A 156 -26.27 13.75 -12.16
CA ASN A 156 -27.50 14.34 -12.75
C ASN A 156 -28.42 15.03 -11.71
N GLY A 157 -27.84 15.63 -10.66
CA GLY A 157 -28.58 16.32 -9.61
C GLY A 157 -29.10 15.42 -8.49
N GLU A 158 -28.89 14.12 -8.56
CA GLU A 158 -29.32 13.14 -7.55
C GLU A 158 -28.14 12.55 -6.79
N ALA A 159 -28.33 12.30 -5.50
CA ALA A 159 -27.33 11.60 -4.68
C ALA A 159 -27.24 10.13 -5.11
N LYS A 160 -26.03 9.68 -5.38
CA LYS A 160 -25.73 8.31 -5.80
C LYS A 160 -24.62 7.70 -4.95
N LYS A 161 -24.79 6.42 -4.62
CA LYS A 161 -23.79 5.63 -3.93
C LYS A 161 -23.72 4.23 -4.57
N ILE A 162 -22.49 3.72 -4.74
CA ILE A 162 -22.24 2.36 -5.23
C ILE A 162 -21.28 1.68 -4.26
N ASP A 163 -21.71 0.56 -3.69
CA ASP A 163 -20.96 -0.21 -2.71
C ASP A 163 -20.23 -1.41 -3.36
N PHE A 164 -19.01 -1.68 -2.90
CA PHE A 164 -18.18 -2.80 -3.29
C PHE A 164 -17.69 -3.53 -2.04
N SER A 165 -18.02 -4.81 -1.94
CA SER A 165 -17.57 -5.66 -0.83
C SER A 165 -16.69 -6.77 -1.36
N PHE A 166 -15.48 -6.88 -0.82
CA PHE A 166 -14.50 -7.87 -1.25
C PHE A 166 -14.04 -8.73 -0.08
N SER A 167 -13.59 -9.93 -0.41
CA SER A 167 -12.82 -10.79 0.48
C SER A 167 -11.39 -10.91 -0.04
N ARG A 168 -10.44 -11.15 0.86
CA ARG A 168 -9.05 -11.41 0.46
C ARG A 168 -8.98 -12.70 -0.34
N ALA A 169 -8.29 -12.66 -1.49
CA ALA A 169 -7.99 -13.88 -2.24
C ALA A 169 -6.99 -14.74 -1.45
N ASN A 170 -7.21 -16.05 -1.43
CA ASN A 170 -6.33 -17.06 -0.82
C ASN A 170 -5.13 -17.36 -1.72
#